data_e168af4434aae7330bb649d90ab09e45
#
_entry.id   e168af4434aae7330bb649d90ab09e45
#
_cell.length_a   1.000
_cell.length_b   1.000
_cell.length_c   1.000
_cell.angle_alpha   90.00
_cell.angle_beta   90.00
_cell.angle_gamma   90.00
#
_symmetry.space_group_name_H-M   'P 1'
#
loop_
_entity.id
_entity.type
_entity.pdbx_description
1 polymer ?
#
loop_
_entity_poly.entity_id
_entity_poly.type
_entity_poly.pdbx_seq_one_letter_code
_entity_poly.pdbx_strand_id
1 'polypeptide(L)'
;MKQIEICSKCIKTETVIYSGTPEAFPVYEGEKLTAADVKSGKATLKDLVSQLTVEEMAAVCNGTADGLGQEGFIGSSSDMAPGAAGDTTSILLEDRGIYNTILADGPAGLRLIPHFVVDADGKMVSSGNPLEDAFNKNEIEVPEGGTEYFQYCTAIPVAALLAQSWNMDLIRKCGDIVGKEMEEFHISVWLAPGMNIHRNPLCGRNFEYYSEDPLVAGMCAAADTRGIQSHAGIGTSIKHFAANNQEDNRMYVNEHISERAMREIYLKGFEIAVKTAQPMTIMSSYNLVNGVHTANSHDLLTAAARDEWGFAGYVMTDWGTSEDMSGLFAYKYNLKYGHSTSRECVLAGNDLQMPGQQGNRQEIVASVADGTLPLGQLQTCAYRILNVVLQSLAYDDCKPYGDQFDLEEAVTVTKA
;
A
#
# COMPACT_ATOMS: atom_id res chain seq x y z
N MET A 1 -4.36 -48.35 -16.31
CA MET A 1 -3.96 -46.93 -16.29
C MET A 1 -3.07 -46.69 -17.48
N LYS A 2 -3.37 -45.71 -18.33
CA LYS A 2 -2.41 -45.29 -19.36
C LYS A 2 -1.29 -44.47 -18.66
N GLN A 3 -0.06 -44.93 -18.77
CA GLN A 3 1.07 -44.11 -18.39
C GLN A 3 1.18 -42.95 -19.37
N ILE A 4 1.14 -41.71 -18.87
CA ILE A 4 1.41 -40.53 -19.64
C ILE A 4 2.92 -40.23 -19.43
N GLU A 5 3.70 -40.33 -20.48
CA GLU A 5 5.09 -39.94 -20.47
C GLU A 5 5.19 -38.40 -20.54
N ILE A 6 5.67 -37.78 -19.47
CA ILE A 6 5.90 -36.34 -19.45
C ILE A 6 7.23 -36.06 -20.14
N CYS A 7 7.17 -35.36 -21.26
CA CYS A 7 8.35 -34.97 -22.00
C CYS A 7 9.22 -34.00 -21.18
N SER A 8 10.40 -34.39 -20.78
CA SER A 8 11.36 -33.59 -20.03
C SER A 8 11.75 -32.27 -20.74
N LYS A 9 11.64 -32.23 -22.07
CA LYS A 9 11.87 -31.00 -22.86
C LYS A 9 10.76 -29.94 -22.71
N CYS A 10 9.62 -30.31 -22.14
CA CYS A 10 8.51 -29.40 -21.87
C CYS A 10 8.59 -28.76 -20.50
N ILE A 11 9.52 -29.21 -19.64
CA ILE A 11 9.75 -28.66 -18.31
C ILE A 11 10.72 -27.49 -18.48
N LYS A 12 10.20 -26.26 -18.33
CA LYS A 12 11.05 -25.08 -18.16
C LYS A 12 11.48 -25.02 -16.71
N THR A 13 12.78 -25.08 -16.48
CA THR A 13 13.40 -24.81 -15.17
C THR A 13 13.93 -23.40 -15.19
N GLU A 14 13.47 -22.57 -14.25
CA GLU A 14 14.03 -21.25 -14.00
C GLU A 14 14.94 -21.38 -12.77
N THR A 15 16.14 -20.82 -12.85
CA THR A 15 17.02 -20.72 -11.69
C THR A 15 16.77 -19.38 -11.02
N VAL A 16 16.29 -19.41 -9.79
CA VAL A 16 16.12 -18.21 -8.96
C VAL A 16 17.37 -18.04 -8.09
N ILE A 17 17.92 -16.83 -8.08
CA ILE A 17 18.99 -16.43 -7.18
C ILE A 17 18.35 -15.58 -6.10
N TYR A 18 18.31 -16.10 -4.88
CA TYR A 18 17.74 -15.38 -3.75
C TYR A 18 18.69 -14.29 -3.25
N SER A 19 18.13 -13.12 -2.98
CA SER A 19 18.85 -11.97 -2.46
C SER A 19 19.35 -12.24 -1.04
N GLY A 20 20.59 -11.92 -0.79
CA GLY A 20 21.16 -11.86 0.57
C GLY A 20 20.88 -10.51 1.23
N THR A 21 21.43 -10.31 2.44
CA THR A 21 21.38 -9.01 3.11
C THR A 21 22.07 -7.96 2.25
N PRO A 22 21.39 -6.85 1.89
CA PRO A 22 21.99 -5.81 1.06
C PRO A 22 23.18 -5.13 1.73
N GLU A 23 24.24 -4.92 0.96
CA GLU A 23 25.35 -4.08 1.39
C GLU A 23 24.93 -2.60 1.45
N ALA A 24 25.61 -1.82 2.32
CA ALA A 24 25.40 -0.39 2.38
C ALA A 24 25.78 0.29 1.04
N PHE A 25 24.99 1.25 0.61
CA PHE A 25 25.30 2.01 -0.61
C PHE A 25 26.60 2.79 -0.44
N PRO A 26 27.47 2.83 -1.48
CA PRO A 26 28.63 3.69 -1.46
C PRO A 26 28.24 5.14 -1.21
N VAL A 27 28.94 5.80 -0.29
CA VAL A 27 28.67 7.20 0.05
C VAL A 27 29.00 8.10 -1.13
N TYR A 28 28.01 8.91 -1.54
CA TYR A 28 28.26 9.96 -2.53
C TYR A 28 28.89 11.18 -1.85
N GLU A 29 30.13 11.49 -2.20
CA GLU A 29 30.93 12.58 -1.60
C GLU A 29 30.75 13.94 -2.29
N GLY A 30 29.75 14.12 -3.16
CA GLY A 30 29.47 15.34 -3.87
C GLY A 30 28.61 16.33 -3.09
N GLU A 31 28.12 17.35 -3.81
CA GLU A 31 27.16 18.31 -3.28
C GLU A 31 25.88 17.60 -2.80
N LYS A 32 25.12 18.27 -1.95
CA LYS A 32 23.82 17.78 -1.46
C LYS A 32 22.86 17.57 -2.65
N LEU A 33 22.40 16.34 -2.82
CA LEU A 33 21.52 15.95 -3.92
C LEU A 33 20.05 16.21 -3.59
N THR A 34 19.28 16.53 -4.62
CA THR A 34 17.84 16.76 -4.58
C THR A 34 17.11 15.83 -5.52
N ALA A 35 15.78 15.76 -5.41
CA ALA A 35 14.92 15.04 -6.36
C ALA A 35 15.16 15.51 -7.81
N ALA A 36 15.37 16.81 -8.02
CA ALA A 36 15.64 17.37 -9.35
C ALA A 36 16.97 16.86 -9.94
N ASP A 37 18.01 16.66 -9.11
CA ASP A 37 19.28 16.08 -9.57
C ASP A 37 19.10 14.63 -10.05
N VAL A 38 18.27 13.86 -9.37
CA VAL A 38 17.93 12.49 -9.76
C VAL A 38 17.08 12.49 -11.03
N LYS A 39 16.03 13.30 -11.09
CA LYS A 39 15.12 13.37 -12.25
C LYS A 39 15.84 13.88 -13.52
N SER A 40 16.82 14.75 -13.39
CA SER A 40 17.63 15.23 -14.52
C SER A 40 18.74 14.25 -14.95
N GLY A 41 18.97 13.17 -14.17
CA GLY A 41 20.05 12.21 -14.44
C GLY A 41 21.45 12.70 -14.04
N LYS A 42 21.58 13.80 -13.29
CA LYS A 42 22.85 14.31 -12.75
C LYS A 42 23.42 13.33 -11.70
N ALA A 43 22.55 12.65 -10.95
CA ALA A 43 22.91 11.65 -9.95
C ALA A 43 21.91 10.49 -9.98
N THR A 44 22.29 9.36 -9.38
CA THR A 44 21.37 8.23 -9.22
C THR A 44 20.56 8.38 -7.92
N LEU A 45 19.40 7.70 -7.84
CA LEU A 45 18.64 7.65 -6.60
C LEU A 45 19.45 6.98 -5.46
N LYS A 46 20.34 6.02 -5.77
CA LYS A 46 21.23 5.43 -4.77
C LYS A 46 22.20 6.45 -4.18
N ASP A 47 22.72 7.36 -5.01
CA ASP A 47 23.59 8.44 -4.55
C ASP A 47 22.84 9.37 -3.58
N LEU A 48 21.59 9.74 -3.90
CA LEU A 48 20.75 10.56 -3.02
C LEU A 48 20.48 9.84 -1.70
N VAL A 49 20.07 8.56 -1.74
CA VAL A 49 19.79 7.77 -0.53
C VAL A 49 21.04 7.59 0.32
N SER A 50 22.24 7.46 -0.28
CA SER A 50 23.49 7.35 0.45
C SER A 50 23.86 8.59 1.28
N GLN A 51 23.27 9.73 0.97
CA GLN A 51 23.43 11.00 1.71
C GLN A 51 22.37 11.20 2.80
N LEU A 52 21.32 10.36 2.87
CA LEU A 52 20.30 10.48 3.90
C LEU A 52 20.83 9.97 5.24
N THR A 53 20.47 10.66 6.31
CA THR A 53 20.73 10.18 7.68
C THR A 53 19.84 8.96 8.00
N VAL A 54 20.20 8.25 9.07
CA VAL A 54 19.37 7.11 9.54
C VAL A 54 17.98 7.59 9.94
N GLU A 55 17.88 8.76 10.57
CA GLU A 55 16.61 9.38 10.97
C GLU A 55 15.74 9.75 9.77
N GLU A 56 16.35 10.33 8.72
CA GLU A 56 15.63 10.64 7.47
C GLU A 56 15.12 9.37 6.79
N MET A 57 15.95 8.32 6.70
CA MET A 57 15.54 7.04 6.13
C MET A 57 14.47 6.34 6.99
N ALA A 58 14.58 6.41 8.32
CA ALA A 58 13.55 5.89 9.21
C ALA A 58 12.21 6.61 9.03
N ALA A 59 12.24 7.92 8.77
CA ALA A 59 11.04 8.69 8.44
C ALA A 59 10.47 8.30 7.06
N VAL A 60 11.32 8.09 6.05
CA VAL A 60 10.90 7.60 4.73
C VAL A 60 10.21 6.23 4.84
N CYS A 61 10.68 5.35 5.72
CA CYS A 61 10.11 4.03 5.97
C CYS A 61 8.85 4.05 6.87
N ASN A 62 8.32 5.22 7.19
CA ASN A 62 7.10 5.39 7.99
C ASN A 62 6.12 6.36 7.33
N GLY A 63 4.83 6.12 7.55
CA GLY A 63 3.80 7.10 7.30
C GLY A 63 3.88 8.31 8.25
N THR A 64 2.98 9.25 8.08
CA THR A 64 3.01 10.54 8.79
C THR A 64 2.10 10.63 10.00
N ALA A 65 1.23 9.63 10.24
CA ALA A 65 0.32 9.65 11.38
C ALA A 65 1.08 9.41 12.70
N ASP A 66 0.99 10.34 13.62
CA ASP A 66 1.60 10.23 14.95
C ASP A 66 0.72 9.47 15.96
N GLY A 67 0.12 8.36 15.52
CA GLY A 67 -0.64 7.43 16.36
C GLY A 67 -2.16 7.53 16.25
N LEU A 68 -2.84 6.50 16.76
CA LEU A 68 -4.32 6.37 16.76
C LEU A 68 -5.05 7.38 17.64
N GLY A 69 -4.34 8.35 18.22
CA GLY A 69 -4.86 9.15 19.32
C GLY A 69 -5.53 10.46 18.95
N GLN A 70 -5.13 11.14 17.90
CA GLN A 70 -5.70 12.45 17.52
C GLN A 70 -5.82 12.70 16.01
N GLU A 71 -4.97 12.13 15.16
CA GLU A 71 -4.98 12.40 13.71
C GLU A 71 -4.75 11.14 12.84
N GLY A 72 -4.58 9.96 13.42
CA GLY A 72 -4.12 8.75 12.75
C GLY A 72 -5.16 7.68 12.47
N PHE A 73 -6.46 7.98 12.53
CA PHE A 73 -7.48 7.00 12.17
C PHE A 73 -7.62 6.90 10.64
N ILE A 74 -7.89 5.68 10.13
CA ILE A 74 -8.13 5.47 8.69
C ILE A 74 -9.17 6.48 8.20
N GLY A 75 -8.77 7.34 7.26
CA GLY A 75 -9.66 8.39 6.73
C GLY A 75 -9.48 9.79 7.32
N SER A 76 -8.48 10.01 8.18
CA SER A 76 -8.16 11.34 8.72
C SER A 76 -6.65 11.62 8.77
N SER A 77 -5.85 10.82 8.09
CA SER A 77 -4.39 10.88 8.20
C SER A 77 -3.68 11.69 7.10
N SER A 78 -4.43 12.42 6.27
CA SER A 78 -3.86 13.33 5.29
C SER A 78 -4.52 14.70 5.36
N ASP A 79 -3.74 15.73 5.58
CA ASP A 79 -4.17 17.14 5.46
C ASP A 79 -4.31 17.57 3.98
N MET A 80 -3.69 16.82 3.06
CA MET A 80 -3.65 17.14 1.64
C MET A 80 -4.89 16.65 0.87
N ALA A 81 -5.48 15.53 1.32
CA ALA A 81 -6.70 14.98 0.76
C ALA A 81 -7.61 14.47 1.88
N PRO A 82 -8.60 15.25 2.31
CA PRO A 82 -9.47 14.89 3.43
C PRO A 82 -10.14 13.53 3.23
N GLY A 83 -9.99 12.64 4.20
CA GLY A 83 -10.48 11.27 4.14
C GLY A 83 -9.52 10.25 3.53
N ALA A 84 -8.35 10.66 3.04
CA ALA A 84 -7.32 9.72 2.61
C ALA A 84 -6.79 8.92 3.79
N ALA A 85 -6.28 7.72 3.49
CA ALA A 85 -5.90 6.74 4.51
C ALA A 85 -4.52 7.02 5.12
N GLY A 86 -3.65 7.75 4.43
CA GLY A 86 -2.32 8.11 4.91
C GLY A 86 -1.43 8.71 3.84
N ASP A 87 -0.29 9.21 4.28
CA ASP A 87 0.74 9.81 3.45
C ASP A 87 2.11 9.21 3.73
N THR A 88 2.98 9.25 2.73
CA THR A 88 4.42 9.13 2.96
C THR A 88 4.96 10.43 3.56
N THR A 89 6.21 10.40 4.09
CA THR A 89 6.77 11.58 4.76
C THR A 89 7.02 12.77 3.83
N SER A 90 6.77 13.97 4.35
CA SER A 90 7.10 15.25 3.71
C SER A 90 8.36 15.92 4.26
N ILE A 91 9.05 15.30 5.23
CA ILE A 91 10.20 15.93 5.91
C ILE A 91 11.37 16.29 4.96
N LEU A 92 11.45 15.64 3.81
CA LEU A 92 12.48 15.86 2.81
C LEU A 92 12.07 16.89 1.74
N LEU A 93 10.88 17.53 1.88
CA LEU A 93 10.38 18.46 0.87
C LEU A 93 11.25 19.72 0.77
N GLU A 94 11.45 20.43 1.88
CA GLU A 94 12.21 21.67 1.88
C GLU A 94 13.68 21.47 1.50
N ASP A 95 14.26 20.38 1.96
CA ASP A 95 15.70 20.14 1.94
C ASP A 95 16.17 19.36 0.70
N ARG A 96 15.32 18.50 0.15
CA ARG A 96 15.62 17.59 -0.96
C ARG A 96 14.64 17.70 -2.13
N GLY A 97 13.56 18.48 -2.00
CA GLY A 97 12.50 18.56 -3.02
C GLY A 97 11.75 17.22 -3.19
N ILE A 98 11.66 16.41 -2.13
CA ILE A 98 10.95 15.13 -2.16
C ILE A 98 9.57 15.32 -1.55
N TYR A 99 8.53 15.24 -2.39
CA TYR A 99 7.14 15.34 -2.00
C TYR A 99 6.66 14.07 -1.29
N ASN A 100 5.62 14.18 -0.48
CA ASN A 100 4.86 13.04 -0.01
C ASN A 100 3.94 12.49 -1.12
N THR A 101 3.49 11.25 -0.96
CA THR A 101 2.44 10.63 -1.77
C THR A 101 1.25 10.31 -0.91
N ILE A 102 0.05 10.48 -1.45
CA ILE A 102 -1.21 10.28 -0.75
C ILE A 102 -1.77 8.89 -1.09
N LEU A 103 -2.21 8.18 -0.06
CA LEU A 103 -2.77 6.83 -0.15
C LEU A 103 -4.24 6.86 0.24
N ALA A 104 -5.14 6.40 -0.64
CA ALA A 104 -6.57 6.32 -0.33
C ALA A 104 -7.06 4.87 -0.35
N ASP A 105 -7.94 4.55 0.59
CA ASP A 105 -8.59 3.25 0.67
C ASP A 105 -9.88 3.21 -0.18
N GLY A 106 -10.56 2.08 -0.20
CA GLY A 106 -11.87 1.88 -0.81
C GLY A 106 -11.87 0.91 -1.98
N PRO A 107 -11.88 -0.43 -1.72
CA PRO A 107 -11.88 -1.44 -2.79
C PRO A 107 -13.12 -1.44 -3.70
N ALA A 108 -14.16 -0.70 -3.34
CA ALA A 108 -15.37 -0.49 -4.16
C ALA A 108 -15.52 0.96 -4.65
N GLY A 109 -14.40 1.64 -4.91
CA GLY A 109 -14.28 3.05 -5.26
C GLY A 109 -13.51 3.82 -4.20
N LEU A 110 -12.90 4.94 -4.56
CA LEU A 110 -12.12 5.75 -3.62
C LEU A 110 -12.97 6.15 -2.40
N ARG A 111 -12.40 6.01 -1.22
CA ARG A 111 -13.01 6.45 0.03
C ARG A 111 -12.33 7.70 0.54
N LEU A 112 -12.95 8.83 0.27
CA LEU A 112 -12.58 10.14 0.78
C LEU A 112 -13.75 10.71 1.60
N ILE A 113 -13.51 11.78 2.37
CA ILE A 113 -14.61 12.52 3.02
C ILE A 113 -15.39 13.25 1.92
N PRO A 114 -16.69 12.96 1.71
CA PRO A 114 -17.41 13.53 0.58
C PRO A 114 -17.73 15.04 0.74
N HIS A 115 -17.65 15.57 1.95
CA HIS A 115 -17.90 16.98 2.26
C HIS A 115 -17.00 17.45 3.38
N PHE A 116 -16.32 18.57 3.20
CA PHE A 116 -15.52 19.21 4.23
C PHE A 116 -15.56 20.74 4.07
N VAL A 117 -15.18 21.45 5.12
CA VAL A 117 -15.15 22.90 5.17
C VAL A 117 -13.73 23.36 5.47
N VAL A 118 -13.31 24.42 4.82
CA VAL A 118 -12.03 25.08 5.05
C VAL A 118 -12.33 26.51 5.54
N ASP A 119 -11.63 26.97 6.56
CA ASP A 119 -11.76 28.34 7.07
C ASP A 119 -11.08 29.38 6.15
N ALA A 120 -11.17 30.65 6.52
CA ALA A 120 -10.58 31.75 5.75
C ALA A 120 -9.06 31.68 5.62
N ASP A 121 -8.38 30.95 6.50
CA ASP A 121 -6.92 30.75 6.51
C ASP A 121 -6.51 29.48 5.73
N GLY A 122 -7.46 28.75 5.16
CA GLY A 122 -7.23 27.54 4.39
C GLY A 122 -7.10 26.27 5.24
N LYS A 123 -7.48 26.31 6.52
CA LYS A 123 -7.41 25.18 7.42
C LYS A 123 -8.75 24.43 7.46
N MET A 124 -8.69 23.11 7.41
CA MET A 124 -9.88 22.26 7.54
C MET A 124 -10.57 22.44 8.91
N VAL A 125 -11.86 22.65 8.87
CA VAL A 125 -12.71 22.82 10.07
C VAL A 125 -13.16 21.45 10.54
N SER A 126 -12.80 21.09 11.77
CA SER A 126 -13.24 19.84 12.41
C SER A 126 -14.48 20.10 13.27
N SER A 127 -15.38 19.12 13.36
CA SER A 127 -16.50 19.14 14.31
C SER A 127 -16.05 18.96 15.78
N GLY A 128 -14.77 18.69 15.98
CA GLY A 128 -14.20 18.33 17.29
C GLY A 128 -14.31 16.85 17.64
N ASN A 129 -14.84 16.03 16.74
CA ASN A 129 -14.87 14.58 16.85
C ASN A 129 -14.27 13.95 15.57
N PRO A 130 -12.96 13.66 15.53
CA PRO A 130 -12.30 13.14 14.34
C PRO A 130 -12.92 11.85 13.78
N LEU A 131 -13.49 11.02 14.64
CA LEU A 131 -14.14 9.78 14.22
C LEU A 131 -15.45 10.04 13.49
N GLU A 132 -16.22 11.02 13.94
CA GLU A 132 -17.48 11.41 13.30
C GLU A 132 -17.21 12.18 12.01
N ASP A 133 -16.17 13.03 11.99
CA ASP A 133 -15.72 13.74 10.80
C ASP A 133 -15.30 12.74 9.71
N ALA A 134 -14.50 11.72 10.06
CA ALA A 134 -14.05 10.67 9.14
C ALA A 134 -15.22 9.86 8.52
N PHE A 135 -16.35 9.77 9.21
CA PHE A 135 -17.56 9.10 8.71
C PHE A 135 -18.62 10.08 8.18
N ASN A 136 -18.31 11.35 8.09
CA ASN A 136 -19.21 12.41 7.62
C ASN A 136 -20.58 12.42 8.32
N LYS A 137 -20.56 12.24 9.65
CA LYS A 137 -21.78 12.16 10.47
C LYS A 137 -22.20 13.47 11.09
N ASN A 138 -21.34 14.49 11.02
CA ASN A 138 -21.59 15.80 11.59
C ASN A 138 -21.92 16.84 10.52
N GLU A 139 -22.87 17.73 10.83
CA GLU A 139 -23.04 18.98 10.11
C GLU A 139 -21.96 19.94 10.61
N ILE A 140 -21.07 20.37 9.72
CA ILE A 140 -20.01 21.33 10.03
C ILE A 140 -20.54 22.71 9.68
N GLU A 141 -20.59 23.63 10.65
CA GLU A 141 -20.92 25.02 10.38
C GLU A 141 -19.80 25.70 9.59
N VAL A 142 -20.18 26.37 8.49
CA VAL A 142 -19.21 27.12 7.68
C VAL A 142 -18.88 28.42 8.40
N PRO A 143 -17.64 28.65 8.85
CA PRO A 143 -17.25 29.88 9.52
C PRO A 143 -17.28 31.06 8.55
N GLU A 144 -17.27 32.28 9.07
CA GLU A 144 -17.21 33.50 8.23
C GLU A 144 -15.93 33.47 7.35
N GLY A 145 -16.14 33.60 6.05
CA GLY A 145 -15.05 33.51 5.05
C GLY A 145 -14.62 32.11 4.72
N GLY A 146 -15.25 31.08 5.28
CA GLY A 146 -14.97 29.68 4.98
C GLY A 146 -15.56 29.24 3.64
N THR A 147 -15.05 28.13 3.13
CA THR A 147 -15.49 27.53 1.85
C THR A 147 -15.85 26.07 2.06
N GLU A 148 -17.00 25.64 1.52
CA GLU A 148 -17.38 24.22 1.45
C GLU A 148 -16.78 23.56 0.22
N TYR A 149 -16.32 22.33 0.40
CA TYR A 149 -15.84 21.47 -0.67
C TYR A 149 -16.57 20.14 -0.68
N PHE A 150 -16.84 19.64 -1.88
CA PHE A 150 -17.46 18.34 -2.11
C PHE A 150 -16.57 17.50 -3.01
N GLN A 151 -16.26 16.28 -2.58
CA GLN A 151 -15.44 15.32 -3.33
C GLN A 151 -16.13 13.95 -3.36
N TYR A 152 -17.05 13.81 -4.29
CA TYR A 152 -17.79 12.57 -4.48
C TYR A 152 -17.00 11.61 -5.37
N CYS A 153 -16.87 10.36 -4.90
CA CYS A 153 -16.21 9.29 -5.65
C CYS A 153 -17.25 8.28 -6.15
N THR A 154 -16.95 7.64 -7.28
CA THR A 154 -17.83 6.63 -7.87
C THR A 154 -17.76 5.33 -7.08
N ALA A 155 -18.92 4.84 -6.64
CA ALA A 155 -19.03 3.49 -6.11
C ALA A 155 -19.01 2.48 -7.29
N ILE A 156 -17.88 1.82 -7.49
CA ILE A 156 -17.79 0.72 -8.46
C ILE A 156 -18.36 -0.57 -7.86
N PRO A 157 -18.74 -1.55 -8.69
CA PRO A 157 -19.17 -2.85 -8.17
C PRO A 157 -18.09 -3.50 -7.29
N VAL A 158 -18.51 -4.17 -6.22
CA VAL A 158 -17.58 -4.91 -5.35
C VAL A 158 -16.85 -6.00 -6.11
N ALA A 159 -15.62 -6.33 -5.70
CA ALA A 159 -14.75 -7.27 -6.42
C ALA A 159 -15.40 -8.63 -6.68
N ALA A 160 -16.16 -9.17 -5.71
CA ALA A 160 -16.90 -10.41 -5.92
C ALA A 160 -17.93 -10.33 -7.07
N LEU A 161 -18.56 -9.17 -7.27
CA LEU A 161 -19.48 -8.94 -8.39
C LEU A 161 -18.73 -8.74 -9.72
N LEU A 162 -17.65 -7.96 -9.71
CA LEU A 162 -16.79 -7.76 -10.88
C LEU A 162 -16.29 -9.11 -11.43
N ALA A 163 -15.86 -10.02 -10.55
CA ALA A 163 -15.38 -11.34 -10.93
C ALA A 163 -16.46 -12.21 -11.60
N GLN A 164 -17.75 -12.03 -11.23
CA GLN A 164 -18.87 -12.77 -11.85
C GLN A 164 -19.08 -12.39 -13.31
N SER A 165 -18.60 -11.21 -13.73
CA SER A 165 -18.72 -10.80 -15.13
C SER A 165 -17.80 -11.60 -16.06
N TRP A 166 -16.71 -12.18 -15.58
CA TRP A 166 -15.65 -12.83 -16.37
C TRP A 166 -15.07 -11.91 -17.47
N ASN A 167 -15.30 -10.61 -17.34
CA ASN A 167 -14.94 -9.61 -18.35
C ASN A 167 -13.80 -8.73 -17.88
N MET A 168 -12.58 -9.12 -18.22
CA MET A 168 -11.34 -8.39 -17.83
C MET A 168 -11.29 -6.97 -18.41
N ASP A 169 -11.90 -6.73 -19.57
CA ASP A 169 -11.95 -5.39 -20.19
C ASP A 169 -12.89 -4.46 -19.39
N LEU A 170 -14.00 -5.00 -18.88
CA LEU A 170 -14.90 -4.24 -18.02
C LEU A 170 -14.23 -3.89 -16.69
N ILE A 171 -13.55 -4.87 -16.06
CA ILE A 171 -12.81 -4.63 -14.83
C ILE A 171 -11.72 -3.57 -15.05
N ARG A 172 -10.97 -3.65 -16.16
CA ARG A 172 -9.98 -2.63 -16.52
C ARG A 172 -10.58 -1.24 -16.68
N LYS A 173 -11.79 -1.13 -17.23
CA LYS A 173 -12.51 0.16 -17.34
C LYS A 173 -12.94 0.68 -15.95
N CYS A 174 -13.34 -0.18 -15.03
CA CYS A 174 -13.62 0.23 -13.65
C CYS A 174 -12.35 0.82 -12.99
N GLY A 175 -11.20 0.16 -13.19
CA GLY A 175 -9.92 0.71 -12.75
C GLY A 175 -9.56 2.05 -13.41
N ASP A 176 -9.83 2.22 -14.70
CA ASP A 176 -9.61 3.48 -15.41
C ASP A 176 -10.44 4.64 -14.82
N ILE A 177 -11.70 4.38 -14.43
CA ILE A 177 -12.54 5.38 -13.75
C ILE A 177 -11.96 5.78 -12.39
N VAL A 178 -11.54 4.80 -11.58
CA VAL A 178 -10.88 5.09 -10.31
C VAL A 178 -9.58 5.85 -10.52
N GLY A 179 -8.82 5.51 -11.58
CA GLY A 179 -7.60 6.25 -11.96
C GLY A 179 -7.86 7.72 -12.27
N LYS A 180 -8.93 8.03 -12.99
CA LYS A 180 -9.36 9.42 -13.26
C LYS A 180 -9.70 10.18 -11.99
N GLU A 181 -10.41 9.55 -11.06
CA GLU A 181 -10.70 10.15 -9.76
C GLU A 181 -9.43 10.34 -8.91
N MET A 182 -8.47 9.41 -9.00
CA MET A 182 -7.18 9.55 -8.33
C MET A 182 -6.40 10.76 -8.87
N GLU A 183 -6.41 11.00 -10.19
CA GLU A 183 -5.83 12.21 -10.79
C GLU A 183 -6.54 13.47 -10.29
N GLU A 184 -7.87 13.46 -10.25
CA GLU A 184 -8.68 14.60 -9.80
C GLU A 184 -8.39 14.96 -8.35
N PHE A 185 -8.27 13.96 -7.45
CA PHE A 185 -8.07 14.15 -6.02
C PHE A 185 -6.61 14.03 -5.57
N HIS A 186 -5.65 14.00 -6.51
CA HIS A 186 -4.22 13.91 -6.24
C HIS A 186 -3.79 12.69 -5.42
N ILE A 187 -4.49 11.57 -5.57
CA ILE A 187 -4.18 10.30 -4.90
C ILE A 187 -3.14 9.53 -5.73
N SER A 188 -2.00 9.21 -5.15
CA SER A 188 -0.95 8.46 -5.84
C SER A 188 -1.10 6.95 -5.73
N VAL A 189 -1.62 6.44 -4.61
CA VAL A 189 -1.76 5.01 -4.37
C VAL A 189 -3.17 4.67 -3.90
N TRP A 190 -3.84 3.82 -4.67
CA TRP A 190 -5.10 3.22 -4.22
C TRP A 190 -4.83 1.94 -3.44
N LEU A 191 -5.32 1.87 -2.20
CA LEU A 191 -5.16 0.70 -1.31
C LEU A 191 -6.12 -0.43 -1.70
N ALA A 192 -6.02 -0.86 -2.93
CA ALA A 192 -6.79 -1.91 -3.58
C ALA A 192 -6.04 -2.37 -4.84
N PRO A 193 -6.49 -3.46 -5.51
CA PRO A 193 -7.60 -4.33 -5.11
C PRO A 193 -7.25 -5.29 -3.97
N GLY A 194 -8.28 -5.66 -3.20
CA GLY A 194 -8.23 -6.82 -2.33
C GLY A 194 -8.33 -8.10 -3.16
N MET A 195 -7.51 -9.14 -2.87
CA MET A 195 -7.48 -10.33 -3.73
C MET A 195 -7.21 -11.64 -3.00
N ASN A 196 -7.46 -11.69 -1.70
CA ASN A 196 -7.36 -12.93 -0.96
C ASN A 196 -8.40 -13.95 -1.43
N ILE A 197 -8.12 -15.22 -1.19
CA ILE A 197 -8.99 -16.32 -1.63
C ILE A 197 -10.25 -16.40 -0.74
N HIS A 198 -11.42 -16.59 -1.34
CA HIS A 198 -12.67 -16.90 -0.63
C HIS A 198 -12.58 -18.29 0.01
N ARG A 199 -11.84 -18.41 1.10
CA ARG A 199 -11.57 -19.68 1.78
C ARG A 199 -12.73 -20.12 2.66
N ASN A 200 -13.39 -19.15 3.30
CA ASN A 200 -14.53 -19.36 4.17
C ASN A 200 -15.65 -18.37 3.79
N PRO A 201 -16.86 -18.83 3.51
CA PRO A 201 -17.96 -17.93 3.14
C PRO A 201 -18.36 -16.95 4.25
N LEU A 202 -17.98 -17.23 5.51
CA LEU A 202 -18.22 -16.34 6.65
C LEU A 202 -17.14 -15.26 6.84
N CYS A 203 -16.10 -15.21 6.00
CA CYS A 203 -15.13 -14.13 6.06
C CYS A 203 -15.81 -12.81 5.69
N GLY A 204 -15.76 -11.84 6.60
CA GLY A 204 -16.45 -10.55 6.48
C GLY A 204 -15.95 -9.66 5.34
N ARG A 205 -14.79 -9.97 4.76
CA ARG A 205 -14.18 -9.21 3.66
C ARG A 205 -14.26 -9.88 2.29
N ASN A 206 -15.00 -11.00 2.15
CA ASN A 206 -15.16 -11.68 0.85
C ASN A 206 -15.77 -10.78 -0.23
N PHE A 207 -16.57 -9.76 0.14
CA PHE A 207 -17.16 -8.83 -0.82
C PHE A 207 -16.09 -8.04 -1.61
N GLU A 208 -14.96 -7.69 -0.98
CA GLU A 208 -13.88 -6.95 -1.60
C GLU A 208 -12.81 -7.83 -2.26
N TYR A 209 -12.94 -9.15 -2.19
CA TYR A 209 -12.09 -10.14 -2.83
C TYR A 209 -12.81 -10.74 -4.04
N TYR A 210 -12.05 -11.18 -5.06
CA TYR A 210 -12.65 -11.58 -6.33
C TYR A 210 -13.23 -12.98 -6.32
N SER A 211 -12.48 -14.00 -5.84
CA SER A 211 -12.85 -15.41 -6.04
C SER A 211 -12.17 -16.35 -5.06
N GLU A 212 -12.69 -17.59 -5.00
CA GLU A 212 -11.98 -18.74 -4.41
C GLU A 212 -10.89 -19.29 -5.34
N ASP A 213 -10.98 -19.01 -6.64
CA ASP A 213 -10.01 -19.44 -7.65
C ASP A 213 -8.88 -18.41 -7.78
N PRO A 214 -7.62 -18.81 -7.53
CA PRO A 214 -6.49 -17.89 -7.61
C PRO A 214 -6.20 -17.37 -9.03
N LEU A 215 -6.58 -18.11 -10.08
CA LEU A 215 -6.45 -17.64 -11.45
C LEU A 215 -7.42 -16.48 -11.70
N VAL A 216 -8.70 -16.66 -11.34
CA VAL A 216 -9.72 -15.62 -11.47
C VAL A 216 -9.32 -14.39 -10.65
N ALA A 217 -8.95 -14.58 -9.37
CA ALA A 217 -8.54 -13.49 -8.50
C ALA A 217 -7.33 -12.72 -9.06
N GLY A 218 -6.31 -13.44 -9.53
CA GLY A 218 -5.11 -12.82 -10.09
C GLY A 218 -5.35 -12.08 -11.40
N MET A 219 -6.17 -12.63 -12.30
CA MET A 219 -6.50 -11.99 -13.58
C MET A 219 -7.36 -10.75 -13.40
N CYS A 220 -8.34 -10.80 -12.49
CA CYS A 220 -9.17 -9.64 -12.15
C CYS A 220 -8.32 -8.53 -11.52
N ALA A 221 -7.50 -8.85 -10.52
CA ALA A 221 -6.61 -7.87 -9.89
C ALA A 221 -5.62 -7.25 -10.89
N ALA A 222 -5.10 -8.06 -11.83
CA ALA A 222 -4.23 -7.55 -12.88
C ALA A 222 -4.97 -6.62 -13.86
N ALA A 223 -6.23 -6.91 -14.19
CA ALA A 223 -7.02 -6.07 -15.08
C ALA A 223 -7.32 -4.71 -14.42
N ASP A 224 -7.73 -4.73 -13.16
CA ASP A 224 -8.00 -3.54 -12.35
C ASP A 224 -6.74 -2.67 -12.21
N THR A 225 -5.63 -3.27 -11.80
CA THR A 225 -4.31 -2.62 -11.72
C THR A 225 -3.92 -1.94 -13.04
N ARG A 226 -4.11 -2.62 -14.17
CA ARG A 226 -3.80 -2.05 -15.50
C ARG A 226 -4.70 -0.88 -15.87
N GLY A 227 -5.94 -0.89 -15.42
CA GLY A 227 -6.86 0.24 -15.60
C GLY A 227 -6.33 1.48 -14.90
N ILE A 228 -6.04 1.35 -13.61
CA ILE A 228 -5.51 2.43 -12.78
C ILE A 228 -4.14 2.89 -13.27
N GLN A 229 -3.20 1.98 -13.49
CA GLN A 229 -1.84 2.30 -13.90
C GLN A 229 -1.71 2.69 -15.38
N SER A 230 -2.82 2.84 -16.11
CA SER A 230 -2.83 3.54 -17.40
C SER A 230 -2.68 5.06 -17.25
N HIS A 231 -2.87 5.58 -16.04
CA HIS A 231 -2.63 6.96 -15.65
C HIS A 231 -1.23 7.10 -15.04
N ALA A 232 -0.48 8.11 -15.49
CA ALA A 232 0.90 8.32 -15.07
C ALA A 232 0.98 8.71 -13.59
N GLY A 233 1.94 8.14 -12.87
CA GLY A 233 2.20 8.49 -11.47
C GLY A 233 1.20 7.96 -10.45
N ILE A 234 0.29 7.10 -10.87
CA ILE A 234 -0.78 6.51 -10.07
C ILE A 234 -0.65 4.99 -10.07
N GLY A 235 -0.95 4.35 -8.95
CA GLY A 235 -0.88 2.90 -8.86
C GLY A 235 -1.72 2.27 -7.77
N THR A 236 -1.71 0.95 -7.78
CA THR A 236 -2.44 0.10 -6.84
C THR A 236 -1.56 -0.43 -5.74
N SER A 237 -2.18 -0.77 -4.61
CA SER A 237 -1.63 -1.61 -3.56
C SER A 237 -2.44 -2.89 -3.46
N ILE A 238 -1.99 -3.95 -4.12
CA ILE A 238 -2.69 -5.24 -4.02
C ILE A 238 -2.57 -5.80 -2.60
N LYS A 239 -3.69 -6.30 -2.05
CA LYS A 239 -3.79 -6.66 -0.64
C LYS A 239 -4.67 -7.87 -0.38
N HIS A 240 -4.54 -8.54 0.75
CA HIS A 240 -3.54 -8.43 1.81
C HIS A 240 -2.57 -9.60 1.69
N PHE A 241 -1.30 -9.31 1.55
CA PHE A 241 -0.27 -10.30 1.23
C PHE A 241 0.36 -10.89 2.52
N ALA A 242 0.02 -12.14 2.92
CA ALA A 242 -0.86 -13.07 2.24
C ALA A 242 -1.73 -13.84 3.23
N ALA A 243 -2.70 -14.58 2.69
CA ALA A 243 -3.53 -15.51 3.45
C ALA A 243 -4.46 -14.86 4.51
N ASN A 244 -4.89 -13.61 4.31
CA ASN A 244 -5.92 -12.99 5.15
C ASN A 244 -7.31 -13.50 4.74
N ASN A 245 -7.68 -14.70 5.26
CA ASN A 245 -8.88 -15.43 4.84
C ASN A 245 -9.97 -15.49 5.93
N GLN A 246 -9.78 -14.80 7.04
CA GLN A 246 -10.76 -14.59 8.10
C GLN A 246 -10.53 -13.24 8.78
N GLU A 247 -11.60 -12.66 9.33
CA GLU A 247 -11.53 -11.39 10.06
C GLU A 247 -11.54 -11.58 11.58
N ASP A 248 -12.06 -12.70 12.06
CA ASP A 248 -12.01 -13.03 13.47
C ASP A 248 -10.57 -13.26 13.90
N ASN A 249 -10.11 -12.51 14.91
CA ASN A 249 -8.72 -12.52 15.40
C ASN A 249 -7.65 -12.25 14.31
N ARG A 250 -7.98 -11.48 13.27
CA ARG A 250 -7.14 -11.28 12.06
C ARG A 250 -5.70 -10.82 12.35
N MET A 251 -5.49 -10.09 13.44
CA MET A 251 -4.15 -9.57 13.79
C MET A 251 -3.21 -10.64 14.36
N TYR A 252 -3.76 -11.76 14.87
CA TYR A 252 -3.00 -12.77 15.61
C TYR A 252 -3.33 -14.22 15.23
N VAL A 253 -4.21 -14.41 14.24
CA VAL A 253 -4.47 -15.74 13.70
C VAL A 253 -3.20 -16.28 13.05
N ASN A 254 -2.85 -17.52 13.37
CA ASN A 254 -1.72 -18.21 12.75
C ASN A 254 -2.24 -19.26 11.77
N GLU A 255 -2.12 -18.96 10.50
CA GLU A 255 -2.54 -19.84 9.42
C GLU A 255 -1.51 -20.97 9.23
N HIS A 256 -1.93 -22.22 9.44
CA HIS A 256 -1.09 -23.39 9.19
C HIS A 256 -1.28 -23.87 7.76
N ILE A 257 -0.35 -23.54 6.89
CA ILE A 257 -0.44 -23.79 5.46
C ILE A 257 0.80 -24.54 4.99
N SER A 258 0.62 -25.65 4.24
CA SER A 258 1.74 -26.30 3.58
C SER A 258 2.32 -25.42 2.46
N GLU A 259 3.62 -25.56 2.16
CA GLU A 259 4.25 -24.79 1.08
C GLU A 259 3.53 -24.96 -0.27
N ARG A 260 3.13 -26.19 -0.60
CA ARG A 260 2.39 -26.46 -1.82
C ARG A 260 1.06 -25.66 -1.88
N ALA A 261 0.26 -25.72 -0.82
CA ALA A 261 -1.00 -24.99 -0.76
C ALA A 261 -0.75 -23.47 -0.78
N MET A 262 0.30 -23.00 -0.10
CA MET A 262 0.68 -21.60 -0.12
C MET A 262 0.98 -21.14 -1.54
N ARG A 263 1.83 -21.84 -2.29
CA ARG A 263 2.22 -21.47 -3.65
C ARG A 263 1.13 -21.66 -4.70
N GLU A 264 0.35 -22.75 -4.62
CA GLU A 264 -0.64 -23.08 -5.65
C GLU A 264 -1.99 -22.35 -5.47
N ILE A 265 -2.30 -21.89 -4.25
CA ILE A 265 -3.59 -21.26 -3.91
C ILE A 265 -3.37 -19.83 -3.41
N TYR A 266 -2.78 -19.64 -2.22
CA TYR A 266 -2.78 -18.35 -1.52
C TYR A 266 -1.87 -17.31 -2.16
N LEU A 267 -0.75 -17.71 -2.73
CA LEU A 267 0.19 -16.83 -3.41
C LEU A 267 -0.06 -16.72 -4.92
N LYS A 268 -0.70 -17.72 -5.54
CA LYS A 268 -0.83 -17.80 -7.00
C LYS A 268 -1.52 -16.59 -7.61
N GLY A 269 -2.56 -16.06 -6.99
CA GLY A 269 -3.23 -14.85 -7.46
C GLY A 269 -2.29 -13.63 -7.47
N PHE A 270 -1.53 -13.45 -6.39
CA PHE A 270 -0.54 -12.37 -6.26
C PHE A 270 0.59 -12.52 -7.29
N GLU A 271 1.11 -13.74 -7.49
CA GLU A 271 2.10 -14.04 -8.53
C GLU A 271 1.60 -13.60 -9.92
N ILE A 272 0.34 -13.94 -10.26
CA ILE A 272 -0.26 -13.56 -11.53
C ILE A 272 -0.35 -12.04 -11.64
N ALA A 273 -0.86 -11.36 -10.63
CA ALA A 273 -0.99 -9.90 -10.63
C ALA A 273 0.37 -9.20 -10.78
N VAL A 274 1.39 -9.63 -10.02
CA VAL A 274 2.74 -9.07 -10.11
C VAL A 274 3.34 -9.30 -11.50
N LYS A 275 3.36 -10.54 -11.98
CA LYS A 275 3.99 -10.88 -13.28
C LYS A 275 3.28 -10.27 -14.48
N THR A 276 1.99 -9.95 -14.37
CA THR A 276 1.20 -9.45 -15.52
C THR A 276 0.91 -7.96 -15.49
N ALA A 277 0.87 -7.32 -14.31
CA ALA A 277 0.49 -5.91 -14.19
C ALA A 277 1.50 -5.05 -13.43
N GLN A 278 2.45 -5.64 -12.69
CA GLN A 278 3.42 -4.92 -11.86
C GLN A 278 2.75 -3.81 -11.01
N PRO A 279 1.93 -4.18 -10.02
CA PRO A 279 1.30 -3.20 -9.14
C PRO A 279 2.37 -2.29 -8.51
N MET A 280 2.04 -1.02 -8.33
CA MET A 280 2.96 -0.04 -7.78
C MET A 280 3.41 -0.42 -6.37
N THR A 281 2.51 -1.01 -5.58
CA THR A 281 2.79 -1.43 -4.20
C THR A 281 2.07 -2.73 -3.84
N ILE A 282 2.51 -3.35 -2.75
CA ILE A 282 1.87 -4.49 -2.11
C ILE A 282 1.64 -4.14 -0.64
N MET A 283 0.46 -4.47 -0.09
CA MET A 283 0.19 -4.36 1.35
C MET A 283 0.27 -5.75 1.99
N SER A 284 1.15 -5.90 2.99
CA SER A 284 1.22 -7.12 3.79
C SER A 284 -0.03 -7.27 4.67
N SER A 285 -0.33 -8.49 5.09
CA SER A 285 -1.48 -8.77 5.95
C SER A 285 -1.12 -8.76 7.44
N TYR A 286 -2.14 -8.74 8.30
CA TYR A 286 -1.95 -8.77 9.75
C TYR A 286 -1.56 -10.15 10.30
N ASN A 287 -2.11 -11.22 9.70
CA ASN A 287 -2.02 -12.58 10.22
C ASN A 287 -0.61 -13.16 10.19
N LEU A 288 -0.43 -14.25 10.92
CA LEU A 288 0.75 -15.07 10.82
C LEU A 288 0.55 -16.22 9.83
N VAL A 289 1.64 -16.67 9.24
CA VAL A 289 1.70 -17.91 8.46
C VAL A 289 2.78 -18.80 9.09
N ASN A 290 2.40 -19.99 9.55
CA ASN A 290 3.31 -20.96 10.16
C ASN A 290 4.17 -20.37 11.29
N GLY A 291 3.61 -19.46 12.08
CA GLY A 291 4.25 -18.85 13.24
C GLY A 291 5.02 -17.55 12.98
N VAL A 292 5.05 -17.07 11.75
CA VAL A 292 5.72 -15.81 11.37
C VAL A 292 4.68 -14.80 10.89
N HIS A 293 4.72 -13.57 11.40
CA HIS A 293 3.91 -12.47 10.86
C HIS A 293 4.23 -12.27 9.38
N THR A 294 3.22 -12.17 8.55
CA THR A 294 3.43 -11.93 7.11
C THR A 294 4.22 -10.66 6.85
N ALA A 295 4.01 -9.63 7.69
CA ALA A 295 4.75 -8.37 7.63
C ALA A 295 6.25 -8.52 7.97
N ASN A 296 6.66 -9.59 8.65
CA ASN A 296 8.03 -9.89 9.04
C ASN A 296 8.62 -11.09 8.25
N SER A 297 7.93 -11.52 7.20
CA SER A 297 8.33 -12.71 6.45
C SER A 297 9.20 -12.37 5.24
N HIS A 298 10.51 -12.52 5.38
CA HIS A 298 11.46 -12.39 4.26
C HIS A 298 11.10 -13.34 3.10
N ASP A 299 10.67 -14.57 3.43
CA ASP A 299 10.31 -15.57 2.41
C ASP A 299 9.13 -15.10 1.53
N LEU A 300 8.16 -14.38 2.10
CA LEU A 300 7.04 -13.84 1.35
C LEU A 300 7.43 -12.56 0.61
N LEU A 301 7.98 -11.59 1.35
CA LEU A 301 8.11 -10.21 0.88
C LEU A 301 9.34 -10.00 -0.03
N THR A 302 10.41 -10.72 0.23
CA THR A 302 11.64 -10.64 -0.56
C THR A 302 11.78 -11.85 -1.47
N ALA A 303 11.89 -13.06 -0.94
CA ALA A 303 12.17 -14.24 -1.76
C ALA A 303 11.06 -14.50 -2.79
N ALA A 304 9.80 -14.62 -2.38
CA ALA A 304 8.71 -14.88 -3.33
C ALA A 304 8.37 -13.66 -4.18
N ALA A 305 8.02 -12.53 -3.55
CA ALA A 305 7.52 -11.39 -4.30
C ALA A 305 8.58 -10.75 -5.20
N ARG A 306 9.81 -10.58 -4.71
CA ARG A 306 10.87 -9.88 -5.46
C ARG A 306 11.73 -10.81 -6.28
N ASP A 307 12.34 -11.82 -5.63
CA ASP A 307 13.35 -12.66 -6.31
C ASP A 307 12.71 -13.63 -7.30
N GLU A 308 11.53 -14.22 -6.96
CA GLU A 308 10.85 -15.15 -7.85
C GLU A 308 9.92 -14.47 -8.86
N TRP A 309 9.20 -13.41 -8.46
CA TRP A 309 8.19 -12.81 -9.35
C TRP A 309 8.64 -11.50 -9.98
N GLY A 310 9.72 -10.88 -9.49
CA GLY A 310 10.27 -9.64 -10.01
C GLY A 310 9.46 -8.41 -9.63
N PHE A 311 8.82 -8.40 -8.45
CA PHE A 311 8.11 -7.22 -7.95
C PHE A 311 9.08 -6.05 -7.76
N ALA A 312 8.81 -4.93 -8.42
CA ALA A 312 9.71 -3.77 -8.47
C ALA A 312 9.30 -2.61 -7.55
N GLY A 313 8.07 -2.60 -7.05
CA GLY A 313 7.54 -1.54 -6.18
C GLY A 313 7.99 -1.64 -4.73
N TYR A 314 7.31 -0.92 -3.83
CA TYR A 314 7.52 -1.10 -2.40
C TYR A 314 6.40 -1.89 -1.73
N VAL A 315 6.74 -2.52 -0.60
CA VAL A 315 5.76 -3.19 0.27
C VAL A 315 5.43 -2.26 1.43
N MET A 316 4.15 -2.14 1.77
CA MET A 316 3.69 -1.46 2.98
C MET A 316 3.05 -2.45 3.96
N THR A 317 3.02 -2.10 5.23
CA THR A 317 2.19 -2.82 6.22
C THR A 317 0.72 -2.49 6.04
N ASP A 318 -0.18 -3.38 6.46
CA ASP A 318 -1.51 -2.95 6.85
C ASP A 318 -1.43 -2.06 8.09
N TRP A 319 -2.46 -1.24 8.35
CA TRP A 319 -2.44 -0.15 9.35
C TRP A 319 -2.25 -0.66 10.76
N GLY A 320 -1.19 -0.18 11.42
CA GLY A 320 -0.87 -0.55 12.79
C GLY A 320 -0.28 -1.96 12.98
N THR A 321 0.17 -2.63 11.92
CA THR A 321 0.73 -3.99 12.02
C THR A 321 2.00 -4.04 12.88
N SER A 322 2.89 -3.06 12.73
CA SER A 322 4.17 -2.99 13.47
C SER A 322 4.07 -2.23 14.79
N GLU A 323 2.87 -1.96 15.25
CA GLU A 323 2.61 -1.21 16.46
C GLU A 323 2.13 -2.12 17.57
N ASP A 324 2.45 -1.76 18.82
CA ASP A 324 1.83 -2.39 19.97
C ASP A 324 0.38 -1.93 20.13
N MET A 325 -0.50 -2.47 19.32
CA MET A 325 -1.95 -2.30 19.46
C MET A 325 -2.50 -2.97 20.73
N SER A 326 -1.63 -3.47 21.60
CA SER A 326 -2.00 -4.20 22.80
C SER A 326 -2.89 -3.38 23.74
N GLY A 327 -2.70 -2.06 23.80
CA GLY A 327 -3.56 -1.17 24.59
C GLY A 327 -5.02 -1.14 24.12
N LEU A 328 -5.28 -1.32 22.82
CA LEU A 328 -6.61 -1.26 22.25
C LEU A 328 -7.29 -2.65 22.15
N PHE A 329 -6.52 -3.71 21.91
CA PHE A 329 -7.05 -5.04 21.60
C PHE A 329 -6.45 -6.18 22.44
N ALA A 330 -5.37 -5.96 23.20
CA ALA A 330 -4.60 -7.01 23.91
C ALA A 330 -5.40 -7.81 24.92
N TYR A 331 -6.46 -7.26 25.46
CA TYR A 331 -7.28 -7.98 26.43
C TYR A 331 -8.01 -9.20 25.87
N LYS A 332 -8.03 -9.35 24.54
CA LYS A 332 -8.73 -10.44 23.84
C LYS A 332 -7.82 -11.58 23.39
N TYR A 333 -6.50 -11.37 23.26
CA TYR A 333 -5.66 -12.29 22.52
C TYR A 333 -4.41 -12.69 23.32
N ASN A 334 -4.17 -13.99 23.41
CA ASN A 334 -2.93 -14.52 23.97
C ASN A 334 -1.85 -14.50 22.88
N LEU A 335 -0.87 -13.61 23.00
CA LEU A 335 0.20 -13.39 22.02
C LEU A 335 1.27 -14.48 22.11
N LYS A 336 0.96 -15.67 21.60
CA LYS A 336 1.90 -16.79 21.58
C LYS A 336 3.17 -16.50 20.78
N TYR A 337 3.07 -15.70 19.73
CA TYR A 337 4.16 -15.44 18.77
C TYR A 337 4.74 -14.02 18.88
N GLY A 338 4.31 -13.23 19.83
CA GLY A 338 4.72 -11.84 19.98
C GLY A 338 4.06 -10.90 18.96
N HIS A 339 4.53 -9.65 18.95
CA HIS A 339 4.08 -8.61 18.02
C HIS A 339 5.00 -8.57 16.78
N SER A 340 4.47 -8.06 15.68
CA SER A 340 5.29 -7.57 14.58
C SER A 340 6.05 -6.33 15.02
N THR A 341 7.29 -6.15 14.58
CA THR A 341 8.14 -5.02 14.95
C THR A 341 8.63 -4.28 13.71
N SER A 342 8.96 -2.99 13.87
CA SER A 342 9.46 -2.16 12.78
C SER A 342 10.79 -2.67 12.24
N ARG A 343 11.69 -3.10 13.13
CA ARG A 343 12.95 -3.72 12.75
C ARG A 343 12.74 -4.95 11.85
N GLU A 344 11.88 -5.86 12.27
CA GLU A 344 11.63 -7.09 11.52
C GLU A 344 10.89 -6.84 10.22
N CYS A 345 10.02 -5.84 10.16
CA CYS A 345 9.41 -5.36 8.92
C CYS A 345 10.50 -4.94 7.91
N VAL A 346 11.40 -4.04 8.31
CA VAL A 346 12.49 -3.56 7.44
C VAL A 346 13.40 -4.72 7.03
N LEU A 347 13.78 -5.60 7.96
CA LEU A 347 14.59 -6.79 7.68
C LEU A 347 13.95 -7.72 6.64
N ALA A 348 12.63 -7.85 6.67
CA ALA A 348 11.88 -8.70 5.73
C ALA A 348 11.68 -8.05 4.34
N GLY A 349 11.95 -6.76 4.19
CA GLY A 349 11.65 -5.99 2.98
C GLY A 349 10.21 -5.48 2.91
N ASN A 350 9.58 -5.29 4.08
CA ASN A 350 8.38 -4.49 4.25
C ASN A 350 8.83 -3.04 4.42
N ASP A 351 8.77 -2.29 3.33
CA ASP A 351 9.52 -1.06 3.19
C ASP A 351 8.88 0.10 3.97
N LEU A 352 7.53 0.21 3.95
CA LEU A 352 6.79 1.34 4.53
C LEU A 352 5.83 0.87 5.63
N GLN A 353 5.95 1.44 6.82
CA GLN A 353 5.07 1.14 7.94
C GLN A 353 3.94 2.17 8.03
N MET A 354 2.70 1.70 7.95
CA MET A 354 1.50 2.53 7.95
C MET A 354 0.65 2.29 9.21
N PRO A 355 -0.02 3.32 9.71
CA PRO A 355 -0.02 4.73 9.30
C PRO A 355 1.27 5.47 9.68
N GLY A 356 2.16 4.86 10.44
CA GLY A 356 3.40 5.38 10.97
C GLY A 356 3.24 5.99 12.35
N GLN A 357 4.20 5.74 13.23
CA GLN A 357 4.27 6.33 14.57
C GLN A 357 5.70 6.71 14.90
N GLN A 358 5.85 7.64 15.84
CA GLN A 358 7.17 8.03 16.31
C GLN A 358 7.94 6.84 16.91
N GLY A 359 7.26 5.93 17.61
CA GLY A 359 7.86 4.71 18.16
C GLY A 359 8.50 3.82 17.10
N ASN A 360 7.90 3.68 15.93
CA ASN A 360 8.44 2.92 14.80
C ASN A 360 9.76 3.51 14.30
N ARG A 361 9.82 4.84 14.14
CA ARG A 361 11.05 5.54 13.72
C ARG A 361 12.16 5.36 14.75
N GLN A 362 11.82 5.51 16.05
CA GLN A 362 12.80 5.33 17.14
C GLN A 362 13.36 3.90 17.17
N GLU A 363 12.53 2.88 16.97
CA GLU A 363 12.96 1.48 16.91
C GLU A 363 13.92 1.24 15.75
N ILE A 364 13.61 1.75 14.54
CA ILE A 364 14.50 1.64 13.37
C ILE A 364 15.84 2.27 13.66
N VAL A 365 15.87 3.52 14.13
CA VAL A 365 17.11 4.24 14.47
C VAL A 365 17.93 3.49 15.50
N ALA A 366 17.31 3.03 16.59
CA ALA A 366 17.96 2.26 17.64
C ALA A 366 18.55 0.96 17.10
N SER A 367 17.81 0.26 16.22
CA SER A 367 18.23 -1.02 15.66
C SER A 367 19.40 -0.89 14.68
N VAL A 368 19.52 0.23 13.97
CA VAL A 368 20.73 0.54 13.17
C VAL A 368 21.91 0.84 14.08
N ALA A 369 21.69 1.62 15.16
CA ALA A 369 22.74 2.00 16.09
C ALA A 369 23.32 0.82 16.87
N ASP A 370 22.51 -0.16 17.23
CA ASP A 370 22.96 -1.38 17.92
C ASP A 370 23.43 -2.51 16.98
N GLY A 371 23.32 -2.31 15.66
CA GLY A 371 23.77 -3.24 14.62
C GLY A 371 22.80 -4.42 14.36
N THR A 372 21.62 -4.43 14.94
CA THR A 372 20.60 -5.49 14.69
C THR A 372 19.84 -5.27 13.38
N LEU A 373 19.89 -4.05 12.82
CA LEU A 373 19.38 -3.71 11.49
C LEU A 373 20.54 -3.21 10.61
N PRO A 374 20.95 -3.96 9.57
CA PRO A 374 21.98 -3.50 8.64
C PRO A 374 21.59 -2.22 7.90
N LEU A 375 22.52 -1.27 7.82
CA LEU A 375 22.29 0.01 7.12
C LEU A 375 21.85 -0.20 5.66
N GLY A 376 22.46 -1.14 4.94
CA GLY A 376 22.12 -1.42 3.55
C GLY A 376 20.68 -1.90 3.38
N GLN A 377 20.12 -2.58 4.38
CA GLN A 377 18.72 -3.00 4.36
C GLN A 377 17.78 -1.78 4.50
N LEU A 378 18.07 -0.86 5.42
CA LEU A 378 17.30 0.38 5.58
C LEU A 378 17.40 1.26 4.32
N GLN A 379 18.61 1.43 3.77
CA GLN A 379 18.82 2.14 2.50
C GLN A 379 18.04 1.52 1.35
N THR A 380 17.97 0.19 1.29
CA THR A 380 17.22 -0.52 0.25
C THR A 380 15.73 -0.27 0.37
N CYS A 381 15.17 -0.28 1.58
CA CYS A 381 13.74 0.05 1.80
C CYS A 381 13.46 1.51 1.43
N ALA A 382 14.26 2.46 1.91
CA ALA A 382 14.14 3.87 1.56
C ALA A 382 14.26 4.10 0.04
N TYR A 383 15.20 3.42 -0.63
CA TYR A 383 15.35 3.47 -2.08
C TYR A 383 14.08 3.05 -2.82
N ARG A 384 13.44 1.93 -2.41
CA ARG A 384 12.25 1.42 -3.06
C ARG A 384 11.07 2.37 -2.93
N ILE A 385 10.89 2.95 -1.74
CA ILE A 385 9.85 3.96 -1.50
C ILE A 385 10.10 5.18 -2.36
N LEU A 386 11.30 5.76 -2.28
CA LEU A 386 11.65 6.97 -3.02
C LEU A 386 11.63 6.76 -4.53
N ASN A 387 11.93 5.56 -5.02
CA ASN A 387 11.79 5.23 -6.44
C ASN A 387 10.35 5.34 -6.94
N VAL A 388 9.38 4.95 -6.12
CA VAL A 388 7.95 5.11 -6.43
C VAL A 388 7.53 6.57 -6.25
N VAL A 389 7.92 7.21 -5.15
CA VAL A 389 7.61 8.62 -4.86
C VAL A 389 8.05 9.54 -6.01
N LEU A 390 9.27 9.38 -6.51
CA LEU A 390 9.81 10.21 -7.60
C LEU A 390 9.13 9.98 -8.96
N GLN A 391 8.35 8.92 -9.10
CA GLN A 391 7.56 8.61 -10.28
C GLN A 391 6.06 8.90 -10.06
N SER A 392 5.68 9.38 -8.89
CA SER A 392 4.29 9.62 -8.54
C SER A 392 3.75 10.93 -9.12
N LEU A 393 2.43 11.04 -9.12
CA LEU A 393 1.67 12.22 -9.53
C LEU A 393 2.12 13.53 -8.81
N ALA A 394 2.69 13.41 -7.61
CA ALA A 394 3.18 14.57 -6.85
C ALA A 394 4.23 15.42 -7.60
N TYR A 395 4.87 14.89 -8.64
CA TYR A 395 5.89 15.61 -9.43
C TYR A 395 5.40 16.12 -10.79
N ASP A 396 4.21 15.73 -11.21
CA ASP A 396 3.59 16.37 -12.35
C ASP A 396 2.98 17.69 -11.86
N ASP A 397 2.88 18.70 -12.73
CA ASP A 397 2.25 19.99 -12.39
C ASP A 397 0.84 19.69 -11.86
N CYS A 398 0.74 19.58 -10.53
CA CYS A 398 -0.50 19.24 -9.84
C CYS A 398 -1.57 20.23 -10.28
N LYS A 399 -2.53 19.77 -11.02
CA LYS A 399 -3.70 20.59 -11.36
C LYS A 399 -4.51 20.77 -10.07
N PRO A 400 -4.99 21.97 -9.80
CA PRO A 400 -5.94 22.16 -8.70
C PRO A 400 -7.16 21.25 -8.95
N TYR A 401 -7.93 20.95 -7.90
CA TYR A 401 -9.19 20.23 -8.01
C TYR A 401 -9.98 20.76 -9.22
N GLY A 402 -10.27 19.87 -10.14
CA GLY A 402 -11.04 20.17 -11.33
C GLY A 402 -12.52 19.87 -11.12
N ASP A 403 -13.32 20.20 -12.12
CA ASP A 403 -14.73 19.83 -12.24
C ASP A 403 -15.00 19.05 -13.53
N GLN A 404 -13.94 18.46 -14.09
CA GLN A 404 -13.93 17.84 -15.42
C GLN A 404 -14.20 16.32 -15.37
N PHE A 405 -14.69 15.78 -14.24
CA PHE A 405 -14.99 14.36 -14.14
C PHE A 405 -16.21 13.96 -14.97
N ASP A 406 -16.07 12.96 -15.85
CA ASP A 406 -17.18 12.44 -16.66
C ASP A 406 -18.04 11.47 -15.86
N LEU A 407 -18.98 12.00 -15.12
CA LEU A 407 -19.93 11.23 -14.32
C LEU A 407 -20.79 10.31 -15.20
N GLU A 408 -21.13 10.68 -16.41
CA GLU A 408 -21.95 9.86 -17.31
C GLU A 408 -21.20 8.60 -17.75
N GLU A 409 -19.90 8.73 -18.08
CA GLU A 409 -19.03 7.57 -18.36
C GLU A 409 -18.95 6.66 -17.14
N ALA A 410 -18.67 7.21 -15.96
CA ALA A 410 -18.55 6.44 -14.72
C ALA A 410 -19.83 5.66 -14.41
N VAL A 411 -21.00 6.28 -14.49
CA VAL A 411 -22.30 5.63 -14.30
C VAL A 411 -22.55 4.54 -15.35
N THR A 412 -22.18 4.77 -16.61
CA THR A 412 -22.37 3.82 -17.70
C THR A 412 -21.52 2.57 -17.48
N VAL A 413 -20.24 2.74 -17.16
CA VAL A 413 -19.32 1.62 -16.91
C VAL A 413 -19.73 0.80 -15.69
N THR A 414 -20.13 1.47 -14.61
CA THR A 414 -20.53 0.77 -13.37
C THR A 414 -21.86 0.05 -13.46
N LYS A 415 -22.72 0.40 -14.43
CA LYS A 415 -23.99 -0.31 -14.71
C LYS A 415 -23.84 -1.46 -15.69
N ALA A 416 -22.74 -1.53 -16.45
CA ALA A 416 -22.51 -2.59 -17.44
C ALA A 416 -22.12 -3.92 -16.79
#